data_86a410757ad4a84ca47d7e05a4a007de
#
_entry.id   86a410757ad4a84ca47d7e05a4a007de
#
_cell.length_a   1.000
_cell.length_b   1.000
_cell.length_c   1.000
_cell.angle_alpha   90.00
_cell.angle_beta   90.00
_cell.angle_gamma   90.00
#
_symmetry.space_group_name_H-M   'P 1'
#
loop_
_entity.id
_entity.type
_entity.pdbx_description
1 polymer ?
#
loop_
_entity_poly.entity_id
_entity_poly.type
_entity_poly.pdbx_seq_one_letter_code
_entity_poly.pdbx_strand_id
1 'polypeptide(L)'
;MARVWLFAVSCVLGGVGGALGSIVGHAFGPRGLWVGGVAGGLLAALLSARVAVWRRWVAPGQYRGTAVGAGVGFLAAAAVAVRTLSSPVGPVLSTALVGLGALLGSRASRASGAGDRVA
;
A
#
# COMPACT_ATOMS: atom_id res chain seq x y z
N MET A 1 4.89 -7.46 17.16
CA MET A 1 6.03 -6.70 16.60
C MET A 1 6.05 -6.74 15.07
N ALA A 2 5.98 -7.91 14.43
CA ALA A 2 5.98 -8.02 12.95
C ALA A 2 4.90 -7.19 12.24
N ARG A 3 3.71 -7.03 12.83
CA ARG A 3 2.61 -6.23 12.26
C ARG A 3 2.91 -4.73 12.25
N VAL A 4 3.59 -4.23 13.28
CA VAL A 4 3.98 -2.81 13.38
C VAL A 4 5.04 -2.50 12.32
N TRP A 5 6.01 -3.41 12.14
CA TRP A 5 7.01 -3.28 11.10
C TRP A 5 6.42 -3.35 9.70
N LEU A 6 5.47 -4.26 9.47
CA LEU A 6 4.75 -4.34 8.21
C LEU A 6 4.03 -3.03 7.89
N PHE A 7 3.31 -2.48 8.88
CA PHE A 7 2.62 -1.20 8.75
C PHE A 7 3.61 -0.06 8.43
N ALA A 8 4.67 0.07 9.23
CA ALA A 8 5.65 1.14 9.05
C ALA A 8 6.35 1.08 7.68
N VAL A 9 6.81 -0.12 7.27
CA VAL A 9 7.48 -0.31 5.98
C VAL A 9 6.53 -0.05 4.82
N SER A 10 5.28 -0.49 4.91
CA SER A 10 4.28 -0.23 3.88
C SER A 10 3.96 1.25 3.73
N CYS A 11 3.87 1.98 4.85
CA CYS A 11 3.67 3.43 4.83
C CYS A 11 4.85 4.16 4.19
N VAL A 12 6.08 3.82 4.60
CA VAL A 12 7.29 4.48 4.09
C VAL A 12 7.48 4.18 2.61
N LEU A 13 7.40 2.90 2.20
CA LEU A 13 7.55 2.51 0.81
C LEU A 13 6.45 3.08 -0.07
N GLY A 14 5.20 3.06 0.39
CA GLY A 14 4.06 3.64 -0.33
C GLY A 14 4.21 5.15 -0.52
N GLY A 15 4.60 5.87 0.54
CA GLY A 15 4.84 7.31 0.50
C GLY A 15 6.01 7.70 -0.41
N VAL A 16 7.15 7.05 -0.24
CA VAL A 16 8.35 7.30 -1.07
C VAL A 16 8.10 6.91 -2.52
N GLY A 17 7.48 5.75 -2.76
CA GLY A 17 7.17 5.29 -4.13
C GLY A 17 6.20 6.22 -4.85
N GLY A 18 5.18 6.71 -4.16
CA GLY A 18 4.24 7.69 -4.70
C GLY A 18 4.92 9.03 -5.02
N ALA A 19 5.77 9.52 -4.10
CA ALA A 19 6.53 10.76 -4.31
C ALA A 19 7.49 10.66 -5.50
N LEU A 20 8.29 9.60 -5.57
CA LEU A 20 9.22 9.37 -6.68
C LEU A 20 8.47 9.21 -8.01
N GLY A 21 7.37 8.45 -8.01
CA GLY A 21 6.52 8.28 -9.19
C GLY A 21 5.95 9.62 -9.67
N SER A 22 5.53 10.48 -8.74
CA SER A 22 5.03 11.83 -9.07
C SER A 22 6.12 12.73 -9.64
N ILE A 23 7.34 12.69 -9.09
CA ILE A 23 8.48 13.47 -9.59
C ILE A 23 8.82 13.07 -11.03
N VAL A 24 8.93 11.77 -11.29
CA VAL A 24 9.19 11.25 -12.63
C VAL A 24 8.03 11.57 -13.57
N GLY A 25 6.80 11.42 -13.10
CA GLY A 25 5.60 11.72 -13.88
C GLY A 25 5.45 13.21 -14.22
N HIS A 26 5.98 14.11 -13.39
CA HIS A 26 5.94 15.55 -13.63
C HIS A 26 6.62 15.96 -14.96
N ALA A 27 7.64 15.22 -15.39
CA ALA A 27 8.30 15.44 -16.66
C ALA A 27 7.36 15.28 -17.88
N PHE A 28 6.25 14.56 -17.71
CA PHE A 28 5.23 14.31 -18.75
C PHE A 28 3.98 15.21 -18.60
N GLY A 29 4.05 16.25 -17.78
CA GLY A 29 2.97 17.21 -17.55
C GLY A 29 2.01 16.82 -16.41
N PRO A 30 0.92 17.58 -16.21
CA PRO A 30 0.00 17.39 -15.08
C PRO A 30 -0.67 16.00 -15.04
N ARG A 31 -0.99 15.43 -16.20
CA ARG A 31 -1.54 14.08 -16.29
C ARG A 31 -0.50 13.01 -15.95
N GLY A 32 0.76 13.23 -16.39
CA GLY A 32 1.88 12.35 -16.06
C GLY A 32 2.17 12.29 -14.57
N LEU A 33 2.03 13.39 -13.85
CA LEU A 33 2.19 13.45 -12.40
C LEU A 33 1.21 12.51 -11.67
N TRP A 34 -0.05 12.51 -12.08
CA TRP A 34 -1.07 11.64 -11.51
C TRP A 34 -0.81 10.17 -11.83
N VAL A 35 -0.58 9.86 -13.11
CA VAL A 35 -0.30 8.50 -13.57
C VAL A 35 0.99 7.98 -12.91
N GLY A 36 2.03 8.81 -12.87
CA GLY A 36 3.30 8.47 -12.23
C GLY A 36 3.16 8.20 -10.73
N GLY A 37 2.40 9.04 -10.02
CA GLY A 37 2.13 8.87 -8.60
C GLY A 37 1.36 7.58 -8.30
N VAL A 38 0.32 7.29 -9.05
CA VAL A 38 -0.48 6.06 -8.90
C VAL A 38 0.34 4.82 -9.25
N ALA A 39 1.04 4.83 -10.38
CA ALA A 39 1.88 3.71 -10.80
C ALA A 39 3.03 3.46 -9.80
N GLY A 40 3.73 4.53 -9.38
CA GLY A 40 4.80 4.44 -8.40
C GLY A 40 4.32 3.93 -7.04
N GLY A 41 3.18 4.40 -6.58
CA GLY A 41 2.58 3.95 -5.33
C GLY A 41 2.11 2.49 -5.38
N LEU A 42 1.51 2.05 -6.50
CA LEU A 42 1.14 0.65 -6.70
C LEU A 42 2.36 -0.28 -6.72
N LEU A 43 3.41 0.10 -7.45
CA LEU A 43 4.67 -0.66 -7.47
C LEU A 43 5.29 -0.74 -6.08
N ALA A 44 5.29 0.36 -5.33
CA ALA A 44 5.78 0.37 -3.96
C ALA A 44 4.93 -0.50 -3.02
N ALA A 45 3.62 -0.53 -3.19
CA ALA A 45 2.72 -1.41 -2.45
C ALA A 45 3.02 -2.89 -2.73
N LEU A 46 3.25 -3.26 -3.98
CA LEU A 46 3.65 -4.62 -4.36
C LEU A 46 5.02 -5.00 -3.79
N LEU A 47 5.99 -4.07 -3.85
CA LEU A 47 7.31 -4.27 -3.26
C LEU A 47 7.24 -4.43 -1.74
N SER A 48 6.39 -3.67 -1.06
CA SER A 48 6.19 -3.81 0.39
C SER A 48 5.65 -5.18 0.77
N ALA A 49 4.69 -5.70 -0.01
CA ALA A 49 4.17 -7.06 0.18
C ALA A 49 5.25 -8.12 -0.04
N ARG A 50 6.12 -7.93 -1.04
CA ARG A 50 7.22 -8.84 -1.31
C ARG A 50 8.27 -8.82 -0.20
N VAL A 51 8.62 -7.66 0.31
CA VAL A 51 9.53 -7.50 1.46
C VAL A 51 8.93 -8.17 2.71
N ALA A 52 7.64 -8.02 2.95
CA ALA A 52 6.95 -8.64 4.07
C ALA A 52 7.03 -10.17 4.03
N VAL A 53 6.89 -10.77 2.86
CA VAL A 53 7.06 -12.23 2.68
C VAL A 53 8.53 -12.62 2.83
N TRP A 54 9.46 -11.88 2.22
CA TRP A 54 10.89 -12.16 2.31
C TRP A 54 11.41 -12.09 3.76
N ARG A 55 10.94 -11.12 4.52
CA ARG A 55 11.26 -10.98 5.95
C ARG A 55 10.47 -11.94 6.85
N ARG A 56 9.62 -12.79 6.28
CA ARG A 56 8.76 -13.72 7.01
C ARG A 56 7.78 -13.07 8.00
N TRP A 57 7.45 -11.81 7.78
CA TRP A 57 6.41 -11.14 8.56
C TRP A 57 5.01 -11.60 8.18
N VAL A 58 4.87 -12.09 6.95
CA VAL A 58 3.63 -12.63 6.39
C VAL A 58 3.94 -13.97 5.73
N ALA A 59 3.07 -14.96 5.91
CA ALA A 59 3.22 -16.26 5.28
C ALA A 59 3.13 -16.14 3.74
N PRO A 60 3.87 -16.98 2.98
CA PRO A 60 3.85 -16.94 1.51
C PRO A 60 2.45 -17.03 0.91
N GLY A 61 1.54 -17.83 1.52
CA GLY A 61 0.14 -17.95 1.10
C GLY A 61 -0.69 -16.68 1.28
N GLN A 62 -0.22 -15.72 2.07
CA GLN A 62 -0.90 -14.46 2.33
C GLN A 62 -0.42 -13.31 1.44
N TYR A 63 0.54 -13.55 0.57
CA TYR A 63 1.10 -12.53 -0.33
C TYR A 63 0.02 -11.84 -1.17
N ARG A 64 -0.87 -12.61 -1.78
CA ARG A 64 -1.96 -12.07 -2.61
C ARG A 64 -2.89 -11.16 -1.82
N GLY A 65 -3.32 -11.60 -0.64
CA GLY A 65 -4.18 -10.79 0.23
C GLY A 65 -3.50 -9.51 0.68
N THR A 66 -2.23 -9.58 1.06
CA THR A 66 -1.46 -8.41 1.48
C THR A 66 -1.22 -7.45 0.31
N ALA A 67 -0.89 -7.95 -0.87
CA ALA A 67 -0.69 -7.13 -2.07
C ALA A 67 -1.98 -6.45 -2.52
N VAL A 68 -3.10 -7.19 -2.57
CA VAL A 68 -4.41 -6.62 -2.90
C VAL A 68 -4.86 -5.60 -1.86
N GLY A 69 -4.71 -5.92 -0.57
CA GLY A 69 -5.05 -5.01 0.52
C GLY A 69 -4.23 -3.72 0.49
N ALA A 70 -2.94 -3.82 0.22
CA ALA A 70 -2.07 -2.65 0.08
C ALA A 70 -2.44 -1.81 -1.16
N GLY A 71 -2.75 -2.46 -2.28
CA GLY A 71 -3.21 -1.79 -3.51
C GLY A 71 -4.53 -1.05 -3.30
N VAL A 72 -5.53 -1.70 -2.72
CA VAL A 72 -6.83 -1.09 -2.41
C VAL A 72 -6.67 0.04 -1.40
N GLY A 73 -5.87 -0.17 -0.34
CA GLY A 73 -5.55 0.86 0.64
C GLY A 73 -4.87 2.08 0.01
N PHE A 74 -3.96 1.85 -0.93
CA PHE A 74 -3.30 2.92 -1.67
C PHE A 74 -4.28 3.70 -2.56
N LEU A 75 -5.18 3.02 -3.28
CA LEU A 75 -6.19 3.68 -4.10
C LEU A 75 -7.18 4.50 -3.27
N ALA A 76 -7.60 3.97 -2.11
CA ALA A 76 -8.43 4.70 -1.17
C ALA A 76 -7.69 5.94 -0.62
N ALA A 77 -6.41 5.78 -0.28
CA ALA A 77 -5.55 6.88 0.15
C ALA A 77 -5.40 7.96 -0.92
N ALA A 78 -5.21 7.57 -2.18
CA ALA A 78 -5.14 8.48 -3.30
C ALA A 78 -6.44 9.28 -3.47
N ALA A 79 -7.59 8.62 -3.37
CA ALA A 79 -8.90 9.27 -3.45
C ALA A 79 -9.12 10.30 -2.32
N VAL A 80 -8.69 9.97 -1.10
CA VAL A 80 -8.74 10.91 0.05
C VAL A 80 -7.78 12.07 -0.17
N ALA A 81 -6.55 11.79 -0.63
CA ALA A 81 -5.54 12.82 -0.89
C ALA A 81 -6.03 13.86 -1.89
N VAL A 82 -6.72 13.44 -2.96
CA VAL A 82 -7.32 14.36 -3.96
C VAL A 82 -8.31 15.33 -3.31
N ARG A 83 -9.08 14.85 -2.34
CA ARG A 83 -10.09 15.65 -1.65
C ARG A 83 -9.51 16.57 -0.58
N THR A 84 -8.34 16.26 -0.06
CA THR A 84 -7.72 16.94 1.07
C THR A 84 -6.40 17.65 0.73
N LEU A 85 -6.17 17.92 -0.56
CA LEU A 85 -4.95 18.59 -1.06
C LEU A 85 -4.70 19.97 -0.42
N SER A 86 -5.74 20.63 0.08
CA SER A 86 -5.64 21.92 0.77
C SER A 86 -5.29 21.82 2.26
N SER A 87 -5.19 20.61 2.81
CA SER A 87 -4.94 20.38 4.23
C SER A 87 -3.69 19.51 4.45
N PRO A 88 -2.79 19.85 5.40
CA PRO A 88 -1.63 19.04 5.74
C PRO A 88 -1.98 17.66 6.33
N VAL A 89 -3.23 17.45 6.71
CA VAL A 89 -3.73 16.17 7.26
C VAL A 89 -3.86 15.10 6.18
N GLY A 90 -4.07 15.50 4.92
CA GLY A 90 -4.25 14.57 3.79
C GLY A 90 -3.12 13.55 3.62
N PRO A 91 -1.86 13.98 3.51
CA PRO A 91 -0.73 13.07 3.36
C PRO A 91 -0.56 12.07 4.49
N VAL A 92 -0.78 12.51 5.75
CA VAL A 92 -0.69 11.65 6.94
C VAL A 92 -1.80 10.60 6.92
N LEU A 93 -3.02 11.01 6.60
CA LEU A 93 -4.18 10.10 6.53
C LEU A 93 -4.01 9.09 5.38
N SER A 94 -3.49 9.51 4.23
CA SER A 94 -3.28 8.63 3.08
C SER A 94 -2.22 7.56 3.35
N THR A 95 -1.11 7.90 3.99
CA THR A 95 -0.09 6.91 4.37
C THR A 95 -0.61 5.91 5.40
N ALA A 96 -1.41 6.36 6.38
CA ALA A 96 -2.06 5.47 7.34
C ALA A 96 -3.03 4.49 6.67
N LEU A 97 -3.80 4.92 5.68
CA LEU A 97 -4.72 4.06 4.93
C LEU A 97 -4.00 2.96 4.14
N VAL A 98 -2.84 3.25 3.56
CA VAL A 98 -2.03 2.22 2.88
C VAL A 98 -1.60 1.13 3.86
N GLY A 99 -1.10 1.53 5.03
CA GLY A 99 -0.69 0.59 6.07
C GLY A 99 -1.84 -0.25 6.61
N LEU A 100 -3.00 0.39 6.86
CA LEU A 100 -4.22 -0.32 7.29
C LEU A 100 -4.72 -1.30 6.23
N GLY A 101 -4.69 -0.91 4.95
CA GLY A 101 -5.05 -1.78 3.84
C GLY A 101 -4.19 -3.05 3.80
N ALA A 102 -2.88 -2.90 3.96
CA ALA A 102 -1.96 -4.05 4.02
C ALA A 102 -2.26 -4.97 5.22
N LEU A 103 -2.54 -4.41 6.40
CA LEU A 103 -2.88 -5.18 7.59
C LEU A 103 -4.20 -5.94 7.44
N LEU A 104 -5.24 -5.28 6.94
CA LEU A 104 -6.55 -5.88 6.72
C LEU A 104 -6.49 -6.97 5.65
N GLY A 105 -5.75 -6.73 4.56
CA GLY A 105 -5.53 -7.70 3.50
C GLY A 105 -4.84 -8.97 4.02
N SER A 106 -3.84 -8.82 4.89
CA SER A 106 -3.16 -9.97 5.50
C SER A 106 -4.07 -10.78 6.42
N ARG A 107 -4.98 -10.12 7.15
CA ARG A 107 -5.97 -10.80 8.01
C ARG A 107 -7.04 -11.53 7.20
N ALA A 108 -7.57 -10.91 6.16
CA ALA A 108 -8.56 -11.52 5.29
C ALA A 108 -8.02 -12.80 4.63
N SER A 109 -6.76 -12.77 4.20
CA SER A 109 -6.09 -13.93 3.63
C SER A 109 -5.92 -15.08 4.64
N ARG A 110 -5.72 -14.79 5.92
CA ARG A 110 -5.70 -15.81 6.98
C ARG A 110 -7.06 -16.47 7.19
N ALA A 111 -8.12 -15.68 7.19
CA ALA A 111 -9.49 -16.19 7.35
C ALA A 111 -9.87 -17.12 6.21
N SER A 112 -9.53 -16.76 4.96
CA SER A 112 -9.76 -17.63 3.80
C SER A 112 -8.95 -18.93 3.85
N GLY A 113 -7.68 -18.87 4.26
CA GLY A 113 -6.83 -20.06 4.41
C GLY A 113 -7.28 -21.00 5.52
N ALA A 114 -7.85 -20.48 6.60
CA ALA A 114 -8.42 -21.29 7.67
C ALA A 114 -9.71 -22.02 7.24
N GLY A 115 -10.55 -21.39 6.41
CA GLY A 115 -11.74 -22.01 5.84
C GLY A 115 -11.44 -23.21 4.94
N ASP A 116 -10.39 -23.11 4.12
CA ASP A 116 -9.94 -24.20 3.23
C ASP A 116 -9.35 -25.40 3.98
N ARG A 117 -8.83 -25.22 5.17
CA ARG A 117 -8.25 -26.31 5.98
C ARG A 117 -9.29 -27.10 6.77
N VAL A 118 -10.47 -26.55 6.97
CA VAL A 118 -11.57 -27.19 7.70
C VAL A 118 -12.49 -27.98 6.75
N ALA A 119 -12.43 -27.68 5.49
CA ALA A 119 -13.14 -28.43 4.44
C ALA A 119 -12.29 -29.59 3.93
#